data_cb29efdb0cec978957f8ed8ae91c8cc2
#
_entry.id   cb29efdb0cec978957f8ed8ae91c8cc2
#
_cell.length_a   1.000
_cell.length_b   1.000
_cell.length_c   1.000
_cell.angle_alpha   90.00
_cell.angle_beta   90.00
_cell.angle_gamma   90.00
#
_symmetry.space_group_name_H-M   'P 1'
#
loop_
_entity.id
_entity.type
_entity.pdbx_description
1 polymer ?
#
loop_
_entity_poly.entity_id
_entity_poly.type
_entity_poly.pdbx_seq_one_letter_code
_entity_poly.pdbx_strand_id
1 'polypeptide(L)'
;MSRGIKTAERLQMQKTKWKKEHIFALVVACIPLLGFIIFNGFPLIISFIGMFCNVDLYDLTNIQWNNFEGFKSVFIPRHAYDLFYFDLAKYFYKAVIITVWIASTQLVTLLVALFIATLLHEKPNGAKLFQILFFIPYICSTVAVSLMWRWILDWEGGILNSLLGTDIRWLEDPKTITWCIIIAIIWQAPGYGIVMYKAAFSNINSALYEAAEIDGANAWHKFWNVTIPGIAPTTFYLLQAGVAAGLLTYDLAALIIPDAWGSVGGVESMGLTLIRLVRYLIANSTTTDMNGISYMVSCACVISWLLFLVTGVLSMILFRQREKSAE
;
A
#
# COMPACT_ATOMS: atom_id res chain seq x y z
N MET A 1 -18.36 -27.05 -60.56
CA MET A 1 -17.05 -26.38 -60.43
C MET A 1 -17.09 -25.01 -59.70
N SER A 2 -18.12 -24.18 -59.84
CA SER A 2 -18.20 -22.83 -59.27
C SER A 2 -18.39 -22.76 -57.74
N ARG A 3 -19.00 -23.78 -57.09
CA ARG A 3 -19.21 -23.79 -55.61
C ARG A 3 -17.91 -24.02 -54.82
N GLY A 4 -16.95 -24.81 -55.32
CA GLY A 4 -15.68 -25.10 -54.67
C GLY A 4 -14.74 -23.88 -54.62
N ILE A 5 -14.74 -23.07 -55.70
CA ILE A 5 -13.91 -21.87 -55.80
C ILE A 5 -14.36 -20.79 -54.79
N LYS A 6 -15.68 -20.56 -54.66
CA LYS A 6 -16.24 -19.61 -53.70
C LYS A 6 -15.97 -20.03 -52.23
N THR A 7 -15.91 -21.33 -51.94
CA THR A 7 -15.61 -21.83 -50.60
C THR A 7 -14.10 -21.62 -50.25
N ALA A 8 -13.22 -21.87 -51.23
CA ALA A 8 -11.76 -21.64 -51.06
C ALA A 8 -11.45 -20.15 -50.86
N GLU A 9 -12.08 -19.27 -51.62
CA GLU A 9 -11.91 -17.79 -51.47
C GLU A 9 -12.43 -17.30 -50.10
N ARG A 10 -13.56 -17.83 -49.63
CA ARG A 10 -14.08 -17.49 -48.28
C ARG A 10 -13.11 -17.96 -47.18
N LEU A 11 -12.56 -19.15 -47.28
CA LEU A 11 -11.57 -19.66 -46.31
C LEU A 11 -10.27 -18.87 -46.34
N GLN A 12 -9.81 -18.43 -47.53
CA GLN A 12 -8.64 -17.55 -47.63
C GLN A 12 -8.90 -16.16 -47.06
N MET A 13 -10.04 -15.55 -47.33
CA MET A 13 -10.46 -14.27 -46.75
C MET A 13 -10.59 -14.37 -45.21
N GLN A 14 -11.14 -15.47 -44.71
CA GLN A 14 -11.25 -15.71 -43.27
C GLN A 14 -9.87 -15.86 -42.63
N LYS A 15 -8.94 -16.63 -43.21
CA LYS A 15 -7.56 -16.76 -42.74
C LYS A 15 -6.81 -15.42 -42.76
N THR A 16 -7.02 -14.60 -43.78
CA THR A 16 -6.37 -13.28 -43.91
C THR A 16 -6.94 -12.29 -42.90
N LYS A 17 -8.24 -12.34 -42.62
CA LYS A 17 -8.91 -11.52 -41.59
C LYS A 17 -8.40 -11.90 -40.20
N TRP A 18 -8.34 -13.21 -39.88
CA TRP A 18 -7.77 -13.71 -38.62
C TRP A 18 -6.32 -13.26 -38.41
N LYS A 19 -5.46 -13.33 -39.44
CA LYS A 19 -4.11 -12.85 -39.35
C LYS A 19 -4.01 -11.33 -39.04
N LYS A 20 -4.84 -10.51 -39.69
CA LYS A 20 -4.90 -9.05 -39.44
C LYS A 20 -5.38 -8.74 -38.03
N GLU A 21 -6.40 -9.43 -37.54
CA GLU A 21 -6.94 -9.28 -36.18
C GLU A 21 -5.91 -9.68 -35.12
N HIS A 22 -5.15 -10.76 -35.34
CA HIS A 22 -4.08 -11.17 -34.42
C HIS A 22 -2.91 -10.19 -34.43
N ILE A 23 -2.51 -9.68 -35.61
CA ILE A 23 -1.45 -8.67 -35.71
C ILE A 23 -1.88 -7.38 -34.99
N PHE A 24 -3.12 -6.95 -35.21
CA PHE A 24 -3.66 -5.77 -34.52
C PHE A 24 -3.70 -5.96 -33.00
N ALA A 25 -4.19 -7.10 -32.52
CA ALA A 25 -4.22 -7.44 -31.10
C ALA A 25 -2.81 -7.47 -30.50
N LEU A 26 -1.84 -8.03 -31.23
CA LEU A 26 -0.44 -8.09 -30.81
C LEU A 26 0.18 -6.68 -30.72
N VAL A 27 -0.04 -5.83 -31.71
CA VAL A 27 0.45 -4.43 -31.70
C VAL A 27 -0.15 -3.67 -30.52
N VAL A 28 -1.48 -3.79 -30.29
CA VAL A 28 -2.16 -3.13 -29.18
C VAL A 28 -1.64 -3.64 -27.83
N ALA A 29 -1.33 -4.93 -27.71
CA ALA A 29 -0.76 -5.50 -26.47
C ALA A 29 0.72 -5.13 -26.26
N CYS A 30 1.48 -4.93 -27.34
CA CYS A 30 2.91 -4.57 -27.23
C CYS A 30 3.13 -3.17 -26.64
N ILE A 31 2.25 -2.21 -26.91
CA ILE A 31 2.40 -0.84 -26.42
C ILE A 31 2.43 -0.77 -24.88
N PRO A 32 1.42 -1.30 -24.14
CA PRO A 32 1.46 -1.30 -22.68
C PRO A 32 2.56 -2.21 -22.15
N LEU A 33 2.91 -3.32 -22.84
CA LEU A 33 3.99 -4.20 -22.44
C LEU A 33 5.36 -3.50 -22.52
N LEU A 34 5.63 -2.78 -23.60
CA LEU A 34 6.84 -1.96 -23.73
C LEU A 34 6.88 -0.86 -22.68
N GLY A 35 5.77 -0.18 -22.44
CA GLY A 35 5.66 0.79 -21.35
C GLY A 35 5.97 0.17 -19.99
N PHE A 36 5.42 -1.01 -19.71
CA PHE A 36 5.72 -1.74 -18.47
C PHE A 36 7.21 -2.10 -18.35
N ILE A 37 7.82 -2.63 -19.40
CA ILE A 37 9.25 -3.00 -19.40
C ILE A 37 10.12 -1.77 -19.16
N ILE A 38 9.86 -0.66 -19.85
CA ILE A 38 10.67 0.55 -19.76
C ILE A 38 10.50 1.23 -18.40
N PHE A 39 9.25 1.44 -17.94
CA PHE A 39 8.99 2.25 -16.76
C PHE A 39 8.97 1.46 -15.43
N ASN A 40 8.82 0.13 -15.49
CA ASN A 40 8.86 -0.72 -14.30
C ASN A 40 10.02 -1.72 -14.33
N GLY A 41 10.22 -2.42 -15.46
CA GLY A 41 11.25 -3.44 -15.56
C GLY A 41 12.68 -2.88 -15.48
N PHE A 42 12.96 -1.82 -16.22
CA PHE A 42 14.29 -1.19 -16.21
C PHE A 42 14.66 -0.63 -14.82
N PRO A 43 13.83 0.20 -14.14
CA PRO A 43 14.14 0.65 -12.78
C PRO A 43 14.26 -0.49 -11.76
N LEU A 44 13.47 -1.57 -11.91
CA LEU A 44 13.56 -2.74 -11.06
C LEU A 44 14.95 -3.40 -11.17
N ILE A 45 15.46 -3.58 -12.40
CA ILE A 45 16.79 -4.16 -12.64
C ILE A 45 17.88 -3.23 -12.07
N ILE A 46 17.82 -1.94 -12.32
CA ILE A 46 18.79 -0.97 -11.79
C ILE A 46 18.78 -0.97 -10.26
N SER A 47 17.59 -0.99 -9.63
CA SER A 47 17.50 -1.05 -8.17
C SER A 47 18.05 -2.37 -7.60
N PHE A 48 17.89 -3.49 -8.32
CA PHE A 48 18.52 -4.76 -7.92
C PHE A 48 20.04 -4.70 -7.96
N ILE A 49 20.60 -4.17 -9.04
CA ILE A 49 22.05 -3.93 -9.16
C ILE A 49 22.53 -2.95 -8.09
N GLY A 50 21.75 -1.90 -7.82
CA GLY A 50 22.03 -0.89 -6.81
C GLY A 50 22.16 -1.43 -5.38
N MET A 51 21.61 -2.60 -5.05
CA MET A 51 21.87 -3.24 -3.75
C MET A 51 23.35 -3.60 -3.54
N PHE A 52 24.03 -3.98 -4.61
CA PHE A 52 25.40 -4.51 -4.58
C PHE A 52 26.43 -3.51 -5.10
N CYS A 53 25.96 -2.46 -5.75
CA CYS A 53 26.79 -1.46 -6.40
C CYS A 53 26.39 -0.05 -5.94
N ASN A 54 27.36 0.84 -5.94
CA ASN A 54 27.07 2.26 -5.86
C ASN A 54 26.70 2.73 -7.26
N VAL A 55 25.53 3.28 -7.39
CA VAL A 55 24.97 3.79 -8.64
C VAL A 55 24.78 5.29 -8.50
N ASP A 56 25.35 6.07 -9.39
CA ASP A 56 25.03 7.48 -9.51
C ASP A 56 23.71 7.61 -10.30
N LEU A 57 22.70 8.22 -9.69
CA LEU A 57 21.40 8.45 -10.34
C LEU A 57 21.47 9.43 -11.52
N TYR A 58 22.51 10.26 -11.60
CA TYR A 58 22.74 11.21 -12.69
C TYR A 58 23.66 10.67 -13.77
N ASP A 59 24.50 9.67 -13.44
CA ASP A 59 25.41 9.01 -14.37
C ASP A 59 25.39 7.49 -14.19
N LEU A 60 24.46 6.83 -14.85
CA LEU A 60 24.29 5.38 -14.81
C LEU A 60 25.47 4.60 -15.42
N THR A 61 26.46 5.27 -16.00
CA THR A 61 27.69 4.62 -16.51
C THR A 61 28.71 4.37 -15.41
N ASN A 62 28.65 5.09 -14.30
CA ASN A 62 29.53 4.96 -13.15
C ASN A 62 28.94 4.00 -12.10
N ILE A 63 29.05 2.70 -12.36
CA ILE A 63 28.60 1.65 -11.44
C ILE A 63 29.82 1.00 -10.80
N GLN A 64 29.95 1.07 -9.49
CA GLN A 64 31.06 0.50 -8.74
C GLN A 64 30.57 -0.50 -7.70
N TRP A 65 31.23 -1.66 -7.65
CA TRP A 65 30.94 -2.68 -6.65
C TRP A 65 31.21 -2.16 -5.23
N ASN A 66 30.24 -2.30 -4.33
CA ASN A 66 30.27 -1.70 -2.99
C ASN A 66 30.63 -2.64 -1.83
N ASN A 67 31.10 -3.86 -2.10
CA ASN A 67 31.48 -4.84 -1.07
C ASN A 67 30.39 -5.07 0.00
N PHE A 68 29.10 -5.04 -0.40
CA PHE A 68 27.94 -5.15 0.50
C PHE A 68 27.85 -4.01 1.55
N GLU A 69 28.48 -2.87 1.32
CA GLU A 69 28.41 -1.75 2.27
C GLU A 69 26.98 -1.24 2.49
N GLY A 70 26.11 -1.28 1.45
CA GLY A 70 24.69 -0.97 1.60
C GLY A 70 24.00 -1.86 2.63
N PHE A 71 24.23 -3.16 2.60
CA PHE A 71 23.71 -4.10 3.59
C PHE A 71 24.30 -3.87 4.98
N LYS A 72 25.60 -3.73 5.08
CA LYS A 72 26.28 -3.49 6.37
C LYS A 72 25.74 -2.22 7.03
N SER A 73 25.57 -1.14 6.27
CA SER A 73 25.09 0.15 6.78
C SER A 73 23.63 0.10 7.25
N VAL A 74 22.79 -0.73 6.61
CA VAL A 74 21.38 -0.89 7.01
C VAL A 74 21.24 -1.74 8.27
N PHE A 75 22.04 -2.80 8.43
CA PHE A 75 21.84 -3.77 9.51
C PHE A 75 22.77 -3.58 10.71
N ILE A 76 23.96 -3.03 10.50
CA ILE A 76 24.99 -2.92 11.56
C ILE A 76 25.04 -1.48 12.05
N PRO A 77 24.70 -1.24 13.34
CA PRO A 77 24.90 0.09 13.93
C PRO A 77 26.36 0.50 13.85
N ARG A 78 26.62 1.68 13.31
CA ARG A 78 27.96 2.25 13.21
C ARG A 78 28.01 3.57 13.95
N HIS A 79 29.16 3.93 14.50
CA HIS A 79 29.36 5.26 15.04
C HIS A 79 29.24 6.30 13.92
N ALA A 80 28.57 7.42 14.22
CA ALA A 80 28.15 8.45 13.25
C ALA A 80 29.27 9.08 12.40
N TYR A 81 30.54 8.72 12.63
CA TYR A 81 31.70 9.29 11.97
C TYR A 81 32.19 8.53 10.73
N ASP A 82 31.68 7.28 10.47
CA ASP A 82 32.31 6.45 9.45
C ASP A 82 31.75 6.61 8.02
N LEU A 83 30.45 6.88 7.83
CA LEU A 83 29.85 7.00 6.47
C LEU A 83 28.65 7.97 6.38
N PHE A 84 27.94 8.20 7.48
CA PHE A 84 26.75 9.05 7.52
C PHE A 84 26.79 9.94 8.74
N TYR A 85 26.22 11.15 8.66
CA TYR A 85 25.99 12.03 9.81
C TYR A 85 25.00 11.47 10.84
N PHE A 86 24.44 10.26 10.59
CA PHE A 86 23.49 9.59 11.48
C PHE A 86 23.65 8.07 11.40
N ASP A 87 23.30 7.36 12.48
CA ASP A 87 23.28 5.90 12.53
C ASP A 87 22.10 5.33 11.76
N LEU A 88 22.29 4.99 10.48
CA LEU A 88 21.25 4.49 9.59
C LEU A 88 20.57 3.24 10.14
N ALA A 89 21.30 2.32 10.76
CA ALA A 89 20.72 1.09 11.30
C ALA A 89 19.68 1.40 12.39
N LYS A 90 19.95 2.38 13.26
CA LYS A 90 18.99 2.83 14.28
C LYS A 90 17.69 3.35 13.63
N TYR A 91 17.81 4.17 12.59
CA TYR A 91 16.66 4.68 11.85
C TYR A 91 15.91 3.57 11.12
N PHE A 92 16.63 2.62 10.54
CA PHE A 92 16.03 1.45 9.87
C PHE A 92 15.18 0.61 10.83
N TYR A 93 15.73 0.19 11.98
CA TYR A 93 14.97 -0.59 12.95
C TYR A 93 13.75 0.17 13.48
N LYS A 94 13.90 1.46 13.72
CA LYS A 94 12.78 2.33 14.13
C LYS A 94 11.72 2.40 13.04
N ALA A 95 12.12 2.61 11.77
CA ALA A 95 11.22 2.62 10.63
C ALA A 95 10.49 1.28 10.44
N VAL A 96 11.16 0.14 10.68
CA VAL A 96 10.52 -1.18 10.67
C VAL A 96 9.39 -1.25 11.70
N ILE A 97 9.68 -0.89 12.95
CA ILE A 97 8.69 -0.95 14.04
C ILE A 97 7.49 -0.06 13.71
N ILE A 98 7.72 1.18 13.28
CA ILE A 98 6.65 2.12 12.94
C ILE A 98 5.85 1.65 11.73
N THR A 99 6.52 1.12 10.70
CA THR A 99 5.84 0.59 9.51
C THR A 99 4.94 -0.60 9.86
N VAL A 100 5.43 -1.54 10.68
CA VAL A 100 4.63 -2.68 11.15
C VAL A 100 3.44 -2.21 11.99
N TRP A 101 3.66 -1.22 12.86
CA TRP A 101 2.59 -0.63 13.68
C TRP A 101 1.51 0.03 12.81
N ILE A 102 1.90 0.83 11.82
CA ILE A 102 0.98 1.43 10.86
C ILE A 102 0.31 0.36 9.99
N ALA A 103 1.03 -0.64 9.51
CA ALA A 103 0.46 -1.73 8.71
C ALA A 103 -0.57 -2.54 9.50
N SER A 104 -0.39 -2.72 10.82
CA SER A 104 -1.37 -3.41 11.66
C SER A 104 -2.71 -2.70 11.75
N THR A 105 -2.75 -1.37 11.50
CA THR A 105 -4.01 -0.62 11.48
C THR A 105 -4.95 -1.06 10.37
N GLN A 106 -4.42 -1.72 9.32
CA GLN A 106 -5.25 -2.25 8.24
C GLN A 106 -6.21 -3.35 8.73
N LEU A 107 -5.83 -4.09 9.78
CA LEU A 107 -6.76 -5.04 10.42
C LEU A 107 -7.92 -4.29 11.08
N VAL A 108 -7.63 -3.20 11.76
CA VAL A 108 -8.66 -2.36 12.41
C VAL A 108 -9.56 -1.72 11.36
N THR A 109 -9.00 -1.16 10.27
CA THR A 109 -9.80 -0.59 9.18
C THR A 109 -10.71 -1.61 8.52
N LEU A 110 -10.24 -2.86 8.37
CA LEU A 110 -11.01 -3.97 7.82
C LEU A 110 -12.18 -4.34 8.73
N LEU A 111 -11.96 -4.42 10.03
CA LEU A 111 -13.01 -4.70 11.02
C LEU A 111 -14.05 -3.57 11.06
N VAL A 112 -13.61 -2.31 11.03
CA VAL A 112 -14.50 -1.15 10.95
C VAL A 112 -15.32 -1.18 9.66
N ALA A 113 -14.69 -1.49 8.53
CA ALA A 113 -15.38 -1.60 7.24
C ALA A 113 -16.42 -2.73 7.23
N LEU A 114 -16.08 -3.90 7.78
CA LEU A 114 -17.00 -5.03 7.91
C LEU A 114 -18.20 -4.68 8.81
N PHE A 115 -17.93 -4.09 9.97
CA PHE A 115 -18.98 -3.67 10.91
C PHE A 115 -19.95 -2.68 10.27
N ILE A 116 -19.44 -1.63 9.64
CA ILE A 116 -20.28 -0.62 8.96
C ILE A 116 -21.02 -1.23 7.78
N ALA A 117 -20.36 -2.09 6.97
CA ALA A 117 -21.01 -2.75 5.84
C ALA A 117 -22.16 -3.66 6.29
N THR A 118 -22.00 -4.38 7.42
CA THR A 118 -23.06 -5.22 8.00
C THR A 118 -24.27 -4.39 8.43
N LEU A 119 -24.04 -3.26 9.14
CA LEU A 119 -25.12 -2.34 9.52
C LEU A 119 -25.85 -1.76 8.29
N LEU A 120 -25.11 -1.44 7.23
CA LEU A 120 -25.69 -0.89 6.00
C LEU A 120 -26.37 -1.96 5.12
N HIS A 121 -26.09 -3.24 5.33
CA HIS A 121 -26.70 -4.34 4.61
C HIS A 121 -28.18 -4.50 4.95
N GLU A 122 -28.56 -4.27 6.19
CA GLU A 122 -29.94 -4.29 6.67
C GLU A 122 -30.80 -3.16 6.10
N LYS A 123 -30.22 -2.30 5.25
CA LYS A 123 -30.88 -1.16 4.57
C LYS A 123 -31.63 -0.24 5.51
N PRO A 124 -31.02 0.24 6.62
CA PRO A 124 -31.66 1.21 7.50
C PRO A 124 -32.02 2.50 6.74
N ASN A 125 -32.96 3.25 7.27
CA ASN A 125 -33.31 4.55 6.72
C ASN A 125 -32.08 5.44 6.62
N GLY A 126 -31.77 5.95 5.43
CA GLY A 126 -30.57 6.74 5.18
C GLY A 126 -29.31 5.97 4.83
N ALA A 127 -29.36 4.63 4.65
CA ALA A 127 -28.17 3.79 4.33
C ALA A 127 -27.33 4.33 3.17
N LYS A 128 -27.97 4.92 2.13
CA LYS A 128 -27.25 5.54 1.00
C LYS A 128 -26.44 6.76 1.44
N LEU A 129 -27.00 7.60 2.31
CA LEU A 129 -26.31 8.78 2.82
C LEU A 129 -25.12 8.38 3.69
N PHE A 130 -25.30 7.45 4.61
CA PHE A 130 -24.20 6.93 5.43
C PHE A 130 -23.10 6.30 4.57
N GLN A 131 -23.44 5.51 3.55
CA GLN A 131 -22.45 4.97 2.63
C GLN A 131 -21.63 6.07 1.96
N ILE A 132 -22.26 7.14 1.49
CA ILE A 132 -21.59 8.29 0.87
C ILE A 132 -20.66 8.95 1.89
N LEU A 133 -21.13 9.23 3.11
CA LEU A 133 -20.34 9.86 4.16
C LEU A 133 -19.07 9.08 4.52
N PHE A 134 -19.15 7.75 4.60
CA PHE A 134 -17.97 6.91 4.85
C PHE A 134 -17.07 6.72 3.61
N PHE A 135 -17.61 6.93 2.41
CA PHE A 135 -16.84 6.79 1.18
C PHE A 135 -16.13 8.07 0.76
N ILE A 136 -16.66 9.25 1.12
CA ILE A 136 -16.04 10.56 0.81
C ILE A 136 -14.57 10.62 1.27
N PRO A 137 -14.21 10.28 2.53
CA PRO A 137 -12.82 10.31 2.98
C PRO A 137 -11.87 9.50 2.09
N TYR A 138 -12.30 8.34 1.64
CA TYR A 138 -11.51 7.45 0.80
C TYR A 138 -11.24 8.03 -0.61
N ILE A 139 -12.22 8.76 -1.19
CA ILE A 139 -12.08 9.34 -2.54
C ILE A 139 -11.25 10.64 -2.51
N CYS A 140 -11.20 11.30 -1.35
CA CYS A 140 -10.44 12.54 -1.22
C CYS A 140 -8.95 12.29 -1.46
N SER A 141 -8.29 13.26 -2.08
CA SER A 141 -6.83 13.23 -2.24
C SER A 141 -6.14 13.07 -0.90
N THR A 142 -5.19 12.15 -0.81
CA THR A 142 -4.39 11.93 0.41
C THR A 142 -3.68 13.21 0.87
N VAL A 143 -3.27 14.06 -0.07
CA VAL A 143 -2.67 15.38 0.24
C VAL A 143 -3.68 16.26 0.98
N ALA A 144 -4.91 16.38 0.46
CA ALA A 144 -5.95 17.20 1.08
C ALA A 144 -6.32 16.67 2.47
N VAL A 145 -6.47 15.34 2.60
CA VAL A 145 -6.74 14.69 3.90
C VAL A 145 -5.61 14.94 4.89
N SER A 146 -4.36 14.82 4.47
CA SER A 146 -3.21 15.03 5.33
C SER A 146 -3.14 16.47 5.84
N LEU A 147 -3.35 17.45 4.95
CA LEU A 147 -3.38 18.87 5.34
C LEU A 147 -4.55 19.19 6.27
N MET A 148 -5.72 18.60 6.02
CA MET A 148 -6.88 18.73 6.90
C MET A 148 -6.58 18.19 8.30
N TRP A 149 -6.02 16.98 8.42
CA TRP A 149 -5.63 16.39 9.70
C TRP A 149 -4.55 17.20 10.41
N ARG A 150 -3.56 17.70 9.65
CA ARG A 150 -2.53 18.59 10.21
C ARG A 150 -3.16 19.84 10.82
N TRP A 151 -4.15 20.42 10.17
CA TRP A 151 -4.86 21.61 10.66
C TRP A 151 -5.73 21.30 11.89
N ILE A 152 -6.42 20.15 11.90
CA ILE A 152 -7.23 19.70 13.06
C ILE A 152 -6.35 19.50 14.29
N LEU A 153 -5.13 18.97 14.10
CA LEU A 153 -4.18 18.58 15.16
C LEU A 153 -3.16 19.67 15.48
N ASP A 154 -3.28 20.85 14.88
CA ASP A 154 -2.37 21.98 15.14
C ASP A 154 -2.46 22.40 16.62
N TRP A 155 -1.33 22.78 17.20
CA TRP A 155 -1.29 23.20 18.61
C TRP A 155 -1.74 24.66 18.81
N GLU A 156 -1.43 25.57 17.85
CA GLU A 156 -1.68 27.03 17.94
C GLU A 156 -3.11 27.46 17.56
N GLY A 157 -4.06 26.58 17.41
CA GLY A 157 -5.42 26.93 17.01
C GLY A 157 -6.16 25.80 16.31
N GLY A 158 -5.63 24.58 16.46
CA GLY A 158 -6.27 23.38 15.92
C GLY A 158 -7.64 23.12 16.53
N ILE A 159 -8.53 22.59 15.71
CA ILE A 159 -9.92 22.32 16.10
C ILE A 159 -9.97 21.39 17.32
N LEU A 160 -9.08 20.39 17.39
CA LEU A 160 -9.10 19.41 18.47
C LEU A 160 -8.74 20.04 19.82
N ASN A 161 -7.68 20.84 19.89
CA ASN A 161 -7.30 21.57 21.10
C ASN A 161 -8.37 22.57 21.53
N SER A 162 -8.96 23.29 20.57
CA SER A 162 -10.05 24.23 20.83
C SER A 162 -11.30 23.56 21.43
N LEU A 163 -11.63 22.34 20.97
CA LEU A 163 -12.77 21.57 21.49
C LEU A 163 -12.49 20.96 22.87
N LEU A 164 -11.25 20.52 23.11
CA LEU A 164 -10.86 19.87 24.37
C LEU A 164 -10.44 20.86 25.45
N GLY A 165 -10.23 22.13 25.10
CA GLY A 165 -9.69 23.16 26.02
C GLY A 165 -8.24 22.82 26.47
N THR A 166 -7.43 22.25 25.58
CA THR A 166 -6.06 21.79 25.86
C THR A 166 -5.06 22.44 24.90
N ASP A 167 -3.80 22.45 25.28
CA ASP A 167 -2.66 22.93 24.46
C ASP A 167 -1.69 21.77 24.12
N ILE A 168 -2.23 20.63 23.73
CA ILE A 168 -1.41 19.45 23.43
C ILE A 168 -0.75 19.60 22.07
N ARG A 169 0.56 19.34 22.01
CA ARG A 169 1.36 19.35 20.78
C ARG A 169 1.30 18.00 20.07
N TRP A 170 0.14 17.64 19.51
CA TRP A 170 -0.16 16.34 18.93
C TRP A 170 0.87 15.85 17.91
N LEU A 171 1.39 16.76 17.09
CA LEU A 171 2.32 16.46 15.99
C LEU A 171 3.79 16.62 16.37
N GLU A 172 4.07 17.04 17.61
CA GLU A 172 5.43 17.28 18.11
C GLU A 172 5.79 16.41 19.33
N ASP A 173 4.82 15.73 19.95
CA ASP A 173 5.09 14.80 21.04
C ASP A 173 5.34 13.39 20.50
N PRO A 174 6.50 12.76 20.79
CA PRO A 174 6.79 11.39 20.37
C PRO A 174 5.73 10.35 20.71
N LYS A 175 4.96 10.57 21.77
CA LYS A 175 3.90 9.64 22.22
C LYS A 175 2.64 9.72 21.36
N THR A 176 2.35 10.85 20.73
CA THR A 176 1.12 11.10 20.00
C THR A 176 1.28 11.00 18.49
N ILE A 177 2.47 11.28 17.94
CA ILE A 177 2.75 11.34 16.49
C ILE A 177 2.21 10.10 15.76
N THR A 178 2.63 8.91 16.17
CA THR A 178 2.22 7.66 15.49
C THR A 178 0.71 7.43 15.57
N TRP A 179 0.07 7.78 16.71
CA TRP A 179 -1.37 7.68 16.88
C TRP A 179 -2.13 8.66 15.99
N CYS A 180 -1.61 9.86 15.77
CA CYS A 180 -2.22 10.82 14.83
C CYS A 180 -2.28 10.27 13.40
N ILE A 181 -1.20 9.61 12.95
CA ILE A 181 -1.18 8.94 11.64
C ILE A 181 -2.19 7.79 11.62
N ILE A 182 -2.23 6.96 12.65
CA ILE A 182 -3.13 5.81 12.77
C ILE A 182 -4.60 6.24 12.70
N ILE A 183 -4.97 7.26 13.46
CA ILE A 183 -6.35 7.78 13.48
C ILE A 183 -6.75 8.30 12.11
N ALA A 184 -5.87 9.03 11.43
CA ALA A 184 -6.13 9.52 10.08
C ALA A 184 -6.34 8.38 9.07
N ILE A 185 -5.55 7.29 9.16
CA ILE A 185 -5.72 6.09 8.33
C ILE A 185 -7.06 5.41 8.62
N ILE A 186 -7.40 5.17 9.89
CA ILE A 186 -8.65 4.50 10.29
C ILE A 186 -9.88 5.32 9.86
N TRP A 187 -9.76 6.63 9.79
CA TRP A 187 -10.82 7.50 9.30
C TRP A 187 -10.94 7.46 7.76
N GLN A 188 -9.84 7.44 7.03
CA GLN A 188 -9.81 7.51 5.56
C GLN A 188 -10.05 6.15 4.88
N ALA A 189 -9.43 5.07 5.36
CA ALA A 189 -9.31 3.82 4.63
C ALA A 189 -10.58 2.94 4.57
N PRO A 190 -11.52 2.91 5.54
CA PRO A 190 -12.62 1.95 5.57
C PRO A 190 -13.57 2.04 4.38
N GLY A 191 -13.68 3.21 3.73
CA GLY A 191 -14.65 3.46 2.65
C GLY A 191 -14.61 2.42 1.52
N TYR A 192 -13.42 2.04 1.06
CA TYR A 192 -13.25 1.02 0.05
C TYR A 192 -13.74 -0.36 0.52
N GLY A 193 -13.34 -0.75 1.72
CA GLY A 193 -13.74 -2.01 2.33
C GLY A 193 -15.27 -2.13 2.49
N ILE A 194 -15.93 -1.04 2.88
CA ILE A 194 -17.40 -0.98 3.02
C ILE A 194 -18.09 -1.31 1.69
N VAL A 195 -17.62 -0.70 0.59
CA VAL A 195 -18.20 -0.95 -0.76
C VAL A 195 -17.97 -2.38 -1.19
N MET A 196 -16.76 -2.92 -0.99
CA MET A 196 -16.41 -4.28 -1.34
C MET A 196 -17.21 -5.32 -0.54
N TYR A 197 -17.36 -5.12 0.77
CA TYR A 197 -18.19 -6.00 1.60
C TYR A 197 -19.66 -5.95 1.23
N LYS A 198 -20.21 -4.77 0.94
CA LYS A 198 -21.60 -4.67 0.46
C LYS A 198 -21.82 -5.43 -0.85
N ALA A 199 -20.89 -5.35 -1.80
CA ALA A 199 -20.94 -6.15 -3.02
C ALA A 199 -20.86 -7.65 -2.72
N ALA A 200 -19.97 -8.05 -1.80
CA ALA A 200 -19.83 -9.43 -1.38
C ALA A 200 -21.11 -9.98 -0.73
N PHE A 201 -21.75 -9.23 0.16
CA PHE A 201 -23.04 -9.62 0.77
C PHE A 201 -24.14 -9.84 -0.28
N SER A 202 -24.17 -8.99 -1.32
CA SER A 202 -25.16 -9.12 -2.40
C SER A 202 -24.95 -10.36 -3.26
N ASN A 203 -23.77 -10.97 -3.23
CA ASN A 203 -23.44 -12.18 -3.97
C ASN A 203 -23.73 -13.48 -3.19
N ILE A 204 -24.06 -13.39 -1.89
CA ILE A 204 -24.45 -14.58 -1.11
C ILE A 204 -25.84 -15.03 -1.54
N ASN A 205 -25.99 -16.33 -1.82
CA ASN A 205 -27.28 -16.90 -2.20
C ASN A 205 -28.29 -16.77 -1.04
N SER A 206 -29.43 -16.12 -1.30
CA SER A 206 -30.52 -15.94 -0.32
C SER A 206 -31.04 -17.26 0.23
N ALA A 207 -31.04 -18.32 -0.58
CA ALA A 207 -31.47 -19.65 -0.15
C ALA A 207 -30.70 -20.19 1.07
N LEU A 208 -29.42 -19.76 1.26
CA LEU A 208 -28.65 -20.14 2.45
C LEU A 208 -29.19 -19.48 3.72
N TYR A 209 -29.66 -18.24 3.63
CA TYR A 209 -30.28 -17.53 4.75
C TYR A 209 -31.66 -18.12 5.07
N GLU A 210 -32.45 -18.48 4.05
CA GLU A 210 -33.76 -19.11 4.18
C GLU A 210 -33.64 -20.51 4.84
N ALA A 211 -32.67 -21.32 4.40
CA ALA A 211 -32.37 -22.61 5.01
C ALA A 211 -31.99 -22.46 6.50
N ALA A 212 -31.09 -21.52 6.81
CA ALA A 212 -30.70 -21.24 8.18
C ALA A 212 -31.88 -20.75 9.06
N GLU A 213 -32.87 -20.04 8.48
CA GLU A 213 -34.09 -19.65 9.18
C GLU A 213 -34.98 -20.86 9.49
N ILE A 214 -35.12 -21.79 8.56
CA ILE A 214 -35.86 -23.05 8.77
C ILE A 214 -35.21 -23.88 9.87
N ASP A 215 -33.88 -23.88 9.93
CA ASP A 215 -33.10 -24.56 10.98
C ASP A 215 -33.12 -23.81 12.35
N GLY A 216 -33.86 -22.68 12.44
CA GLY A 216 -33.99 -21.91 13.68
C GLY A 216 -32.76 -21.07 14.04
N ALA A 217 -31.88 -20.77 13.10
CA ALA A 217 -30.70 -19.96 13.34
C ALA A 217 -31.08 -18.50 13.63
N ASN A 218 -30.61 -17.95 14.74
CA ASN A 218 -30.72 -16.53 15.04
C ASN A 218 -29.73 -15.68 14.19
N ALA A 219 -29.85 -14.36 14.24
CA ALA A 219 -29.01 -13.43 13.46
C ALA A 219 -27.49 -13.64 13.68
N TRP A 220 -27.07 -13.98 14.91
CA TRP A 220 -25.68 -14.27 15.23
C TRP A 220 -25.17 -15.55 14.56
N HIS A 221 -25.98 -16.63 14.59
CA HIS A 221 -25.63 -17.86 13.91
C HIS A 221 -25.60 -17.71 12.39
N LYS A 222 -26.54 -16.95 11.78
CA LYS A 222 -26.52 -16.63 10.36
C LYS A 222 -25.28 -15.82 9.98
N PHE A 223 -24.89 -14.84 10.82
CA PHE A 223 -23.69 -14.05 10.58
C PHE A 223 -22.43 -14.92 10.53
N TRP A 224 -22.22 -15.78 11.52
CA TRP A 224 -20.99 -16.59 11.60
C TRP A 224 -20.97 -17.78 10.64
N ASN A 225 -22.11 -18.43 10.36
CA ASN A 225 -22.16 -19.67 9.58
C ASN A 225 -22.53 -19.44 8.10
N VAL A 226 -23.13 -18.32 7.74
CA VAL A 226 -23.50 -18.00 6.36
C VAL A 226 -22.74 -16.77 5.85
N THR A 227 -22.82 -15.65 6.59
CA THR A 227 -22.26 -14.39 6.13
C THR A 227 -20.75 -14.42 6.07
N ILE A 228 -20.08 -14.75 7.19
CA ILE A 228 -18.60 -14.74 7.27
C ILE A 228 -17.96 -15.70 6.26
N PRO A 229 -18.41 -16.97 6.14
CA PRO A 229 -17.88 -17.85 5.08
C PRO A 229 -18.18 -17.35 3.67
N GLY A 230 -19.37 -16.79 3.43
CA GLY A 230 -19.76 -16.25 2.14
C GLY A 230 -18.90 -15.07 1.66
N ILE A 231 -18.41 -14.24 2.57
CA ILE A 231 -17.54 -13.09 2.24
C ILE A 231 -16.06 -13.41 2.37
N ALA A 232 -15.68 -14.60 2.81
CA ALA A 232 -14.27 -14.95 3.06
C ALA A 232 -13.34 -14.62 1.89
N PRO A 233 -13.68 -14.90 0.60
CA PRO A 233 -12.82 -14.54 -0.54
C PRO A 233 -12.54 -13.03 -0.63
N THR A 234 -13.56 -12.21 -0.35
CA THR A 234 -13.43 -10.75 -0.34
C THR A 234 -12.60 -10.28 0.85
N THR A 235 -12.79 -10.88 2.01
CA THR A 235 -12.01 -10.57 3.23
C THR A 235 -10.53 -10.86 3.02
N PHE A 236 -10.18 -12.02 2.44
CA PHE A 236 -8.78 -12.34 2.11
C PHE A 236 -8.17 -11.35 1.11
N TYR A 237 -8.91 -10.97 0.08
CA TYR A 237 -8.47 -9.97 -0.88
C TYR A 237 -8.20 -8.62 -0.20
N LEU A 238 -9.14 -8.13 0.61
CA LEU A 238 -9.01 -6.86 1.32
C LEU A 238 -7.87 -6.89 2.34
N LEU A 239 -7.68 -8.02 3.03
CA LEU A 239 -6.58 -8.21 3.95
C LEU A 239 -5.23 -8.14 3.23
N GLN A 240 -5.08 -8.85 2.13
CA GLN A 240 -3.85 -8.84 1.32
C GLN A 240 -3.55 -7.45 0.78
N ALA A 241 -4.54 -6.78 0.17
CA ALA A 241 -4.39 -5.45 -0.38
C ALA A 241 -4.11 -4.41 0.73
N GLY A 242 -4.79 -4.53 1.88
CA GLY A 242 -4.61 -3.65 3.03
C GLY A 242 -3.21 -3.79 3.66
N VAL A 243 -2.72 -5.01 3.90
CA VAL A 243 -1.38 -5.23 4.43
C VAL A 243 -0.32 -4.65 3.50
N ALA A 244 -0.44 -4.88 2.18
CA ALA A 244 0.47 -4.31 1.20
C ALA A 244 0.43 -2.77 1.22
N ALA A 245 -0.76 -2.17 1.21
CA ALA A 245 -0.92 -0.72 1.30
C ALA A 245 -0.36 -0.14 2.61
N GLY A 246 -0.55 -0.82 3.74
CA GLY A 246 -0.03 -0.40 5.04
C GLY A 246 1.50 -0.38 5.09
N LEU A 247 2.15 -1.44 4.55
CA LEU A 247 3.62 -1.51 4.46
C LEU A 247 4.21 -0.44 3.53
N LEU A 248 3.45 -0.01 2.51
CA LEU A 248 3.86 1.00 1.54
C LEU A 248 3.38 2.42 1.89
N THR A 249 2.87 2.64 3.11
CA THR A 249 2.36 3.94 3.53
C THR A 249 3.48 4.99 3.54
N TYR A 250 3.31 6.05 2.73
CA TYR A 250 4.22 7.19 2.63
C TYR A 250 3.50 8.53 2.78
N ASP A 251 2.60 8.84 1.83
CA ASP A 251 2.07 10.20 1.65
C ASP A 251 1.41 10.75 2.92
N LEU A 252 0.53 9.98 3.54
CA LEU A 252 -0.22 10.42 4.72
C LEU A 252 0.73 10.67 5.90
N ALA A 253 1.68 9.76 6.15
CA ALA A 253 2.65 9.93 7.22
C ALA A 253 3.60 11.12 6.98
N ALA A 254 4.06 11.30 5.73
CA ALA A 254 5.00 12.36 5.37
C ALA A 254 4.37 13.76 5.36
N LEU A 255 3.09 13.85 4.99
CA LEU A 255 2.40 15.15 4.88
C LEU A 255 1.78 15.62 6.20
N ILE A 256 1.32 14.69 7.06
CA ILE A 256 0.85 15.05 8.40
C ILE A 256 2.04 15.47 9.28
N ILE A 257 3.13 14.69 9.25
CA ILE A 257 4.31 14.94 10.07
C ILE A 257 5.46 15.37 9.16
N PRO A 258 5.72 16.66 9.00
CA PRO A 258 6.86 17.13 8.22
C PRO A 258 8.18 16.70 8.88
N ASP A 259 9.25 16.66 8.10
CA ASP A 259 10.60 16.46 8.64
C ASP A 259 10.98 17.65 9.49
N ALA A 260 11.38 17.38 10.73
CA ALA A 260 11.93 18.38 11.63
C ALA A 260 13.43 18.54 11.38
N TRP A 261 14.00 19.68 11.74
CA TRP A 261 15.43 19.94 11.65
C TRP A 261 16.23 18.83 12.36
N GLY A 262 17.05 18.12 11.58
CA GLY A 262 17.91 17.03 12.09
C GLY A 262 17.20 15.70 12.38
N SER A 263 15.90 15.57 12.10
CA SER A 263 15.18 14.32 12.33
C SER A 263 14.18 14.03 11.20
N VAL A 264 14.42 12.95 10.48
CA VAL A 264 13.50 12.44 9.46
C VAL A 264 12.31 11.78 10.13
N GLY A 265 11.10 12.15 9.70
CA GLY A 265 9.88 11.57 10.29
C GLY A 265 9.40 12.25 11.55
N GLY A 266 9.74 13.55 11.75
CA GLY A 266 9.34 14.33 12.90
C GLY A 266 10.16 14.04 14.15
N VAL A 267 9.68 14.51 15.31
CA VAL A 267 10.38 14.38 16.59
C VAL A 267 10.65 12.91 16.90
N GLU A 268 11.89 12.60 17.26
CA GLU A 268 12.39 11.24 17.48
C GLU A 268 12.07 10.25 16.36
N SER A 269 11.80 10.72 15.13
CA SER A 269 11.45 9.88 13.97
C SER A 269 10.21 8.99 14.19
N MET A 270 9.24 9.42 15.00
CA MET A 270 8.04 8.64 15.31
C MET A 270 7.02 8.57 14.15
N GLY A 271 7.21 9.35 13.09
CA GLY A 271 6.48 9.26 11.82
C GLY A 271 7.30 8.65 10.68
N LEU A 272 8.42 7.98 10.99
CA LEU A 272 9.34 7.42 10.00
C LEU A 272 8.88 6.04 9.54
N THR A 273 8.30 5.95 8.33
CA THR A 273 8.03 4.68 7.67
C THR A 273 9.24 4.24 6.83
N LEU A 274 9.30 2.95 6.46
CA LEU A 274 10.37 2.42 5.59
C LEU A 274 10.43 3.13 4.25
N ILE A 275 9.27 3.39 3.62
CA ILE A 275 9.22 4.14 2.35
C ILE A 275 9.68 5.59 2.53
N ARG A 276 9.37 6.22 3.67
CA ARG A 276 9.85 7.56 3.99
C ARG A 276 11.38 7.59 4.14
N LEU A 277 11.95 6.58 4.80
CA LEU A 277 13.40 6.43 4.92
C LEU A 277 14.06 6.22 3.55
N VAL A 278 13.51 5.35 2.70
CA VAL A 278 13.99 5.14 1.33
C VAL A 278 13.99 6.45 0.54
N ARG A 279 12.89 7.20 0.59
CA ARG A 279 12.78 8.49 -0.10
C ARG A 279 13.77 9.52 0.43
N TYR A 280 13.99 9.57 1.74
CA TYR A 280 14.99 10.43 2.34
C TYR A 280 16.40 10.10 1.83
N LEU A 281 16.77 8.83 1.79
CA LEU A 281 18.07 8.38 1.29
C LEU A 281 18.26 8.75 -0.18
N ILE A 282 17.24 8.57 -1.01
CA ILE A 282 17.30 8.94 -2.43
C ILE A 282 17.41 10.47 -2.59
N ALA A 283 16.61 11.24 -1.86
CA ALA A 283 16.61 12.71 -1.96
C ALA A 283 17.94 13.33 -1.52
N ASN A 284 18.67 12.69 -0.60
CA ASN A 284 19.96 13.15 -0.09
C ASN A 284 21.17 12.44 -0.72
N SER A 285 20.95 11.63 -1.76
CA SER A 285 21.99 10.88 -2.45
C SER A 285 23.02 11.75 -3.18
N THR A 286 22.73 13.05 -3.36
CA THR A 286 23.65 14.03 -3.93
C THR A 286 24.76 14.47 -2.97
N THR A 287 24.61 14.19 -1.66
CA THR A 287 25.67 14.41 -0.68
C THR A 287 26.67 13.26 -0.82
N THR A 288 27.70 13.48 -1.61
CA THR A 288 28.82 12.55 -1.77
C THR A 288 29.75 12.64 -0.57
N ASP A 289 30.37 11.50 -0.20
CA ASP A 289 31.53 11.51 0.67
C ASP A 289 32.74 12.18 0.00
N MET A 290 33.87 12.31 0.67
CA MET A 290 35.09 12.90 0.11
C MET A 290 35.61 12.18 -1.14
N ASN A 291 35.11 10.97 -1.46
CA ASN A 291 35.46 10.16 -2.61
C ASN A 291 34.43 10.23 -3.74
N GLY A 292 33.36 11.04 -3.61
CA GLY A 292 32.32 11.19 -4.65
C GLY A 292 31.38 10.02 -4.79
N ILE A 293 31.30 9.11 -3.79
CA ILE A 293 30.50 7.89 -3.86
C ILE A 293 29.32 8.00 -2.91
N SER A 294 28.10 7.89 -3.42
CA SER A 294 26.90 7.88 -2.62
C SER A 294 26.44 6.46 -2.29
N TYR A 295 26.68 6.01 -1.07
CA TYR A 295 26.11 4.75 -0.55
C TYR A 295 24.61 4.83 -0.24
N MET A 296 24.03 6.03 -0.20
CA MET A 296 22.63 6.24 0.17
C MET A 296 21.66 5.55 -0.79
N VAL A 297 21.97 5.59 -2.09
CA VAL A 297 21.18 4.89 -3.12
C VAL A 297 21.21 3.38 -2.90
N SER A 298 22.39 2.82 -2.61
CA SER A 298 22.53 1.40 -2.31
C SER A 298 21.73 0.98 -1.08
N CYS A 299 21.80 1.76 0.00
CA CYS A 299 21.00 1.52 1.21
C CYS A 299 19.48 1.60 0.92
N ALA A 300 19.04 2.60 0.12
CA ALA A 300 17.66 2.73 -0.31
C ALA A 300 17.19 1.51 -1.12
N CYS A 301 18.03 1.01 -2.03
CA CYS A 301 17.76 -0.21 -2.80
C CYS A 301 17.64 -1.44 -1.90
N VAL A 302 18.56 -1.63 -0.94
CA VAL A 302 18.50 -2.72 0.05
C VAL A 302 17.18 -2.71 0.81
N ILE A 303 16.80 -1.56 1.39
CA ILE A 303 15.56 -1.41 2.15
C ILE A 303 14.33 -1.69 1.27
N SER A 304 14.32 -1.18 0.03
CA SER A 304 13.22 -1.39 -0.93
C SER A 304 13.04 -2.85 -1.30
N TRP A 305 14.13 -3.58 -1.57
CA TRP A 305 14.08 -5.00 -1.89
C TRP A 305 13.72 -5.87 -0.70
N LEU A 306 14.14 -5.52 0.51
CA LEU A 306 13.67 -6.18 1.74
C LEU A 306 12.16 -6.01 1.91
N LEU A 307 11.66 -4.80 1.72
CA LEU A 307 10.22 -4.52 1.80
C LEU A 307 9.44 -5.28 0.70
N PHE A 308 9.98 -5.34 -0.52
CA PHE A 308 9.40 -6.12 -1.61
C PHE A 308 9.34 -7.62 -1.27
N LEU A 309 10.40 -8.20 -0.73
CA LEU A 309 10.42 -9.61 -0.30
C LEU A 309 9.43 -9.88 0.81
N VAL A 310 9.37 -9.03 1.84
CA VAL A 310 8.41 -9.18 2.94
C VAL A 310 6.97 -9.11 2.44
N THR A 311 6.66 -8.12 1.61
CA THR A 311 5.31 -7.96 1.02
C THR A 311 4.95 -9.14 0.12
N GLY A 312 5.88 -9.62 -0.69
CA GLY A 312 5.70 -10.77 -1.57
C GLY A 312 5.45 -12.07 -0.80
N VAL A 313 6.23 -12.33 0.25
CA VAL A 313 6.06 -13.51 1.10
C VAL A 313 4.72 -13.48 1.83
N LEU A 314 4.35 -12.33 2.44
CA LEU A 314 3.06 -12.17 3.10
C LEU A 314 1.90 -12.36 2.11
N SER A 315 1.99 -11.79 0.92
CA SER A 315 0.98 -11.97 -0.14
C SER A 315 0.85 -13.43 -0.56
N MET A 316 1.97 -14.17 -0.72
CA MET A 316 1.95 -15.59 -1.05
C MET A 316 1.31 -16.44 0.06
N ILE A 317 1.61 -16.13 1.33
CA ILE A 317 1.02 -16.85 2.47
C ILE A 317 -0.50 -16.65 2.49
N LEU A 318 -0.97 -15.41 2.35
CA LEU A 318 -2.40 -15.09 2.33
C LEU A 318 -3.11 -15.71 1.14
N PHE A 319 -2.47 -15.72 -0.03
CA PHE A 319 -3.02 -16.36 -1.24
C PHE A 319 -3.21 -17.87 -1.06
N ARG A 320 -2.22 -18.56 -0.51
CA ARG A 320 -2.32 -20.01 -0.23
C ARG A 320 -3.40 -20.34 0.82
N GLN A 321 -3.58 -19.47 1.82
CA GLN A 321 -4.66 -19.65 2.80
C GLN A 321 -6.04 -19.50 2.16
N ARG A 322 -6.20 -18.58 1.21
CA ARG A 322 -7.43 -18.42 0.45
C ARG A 322 -7.79 -19.67 -0.34
N GLU A 323 -6.84 -20.30 -1.02
CA GLU A 323 -7.07 -21.53 -1.80
C GLU A 323 -7.58 -22.67 -0.91
N LYS A 324 -6.94 -22.89 0.25
CA LYS A 324 -7.36 -23.91 1.22
C LYS A 324 -8.73 -23.67 1.86
N SER A 325 -9.20 -22.42 1.88
CA SER A 325 -10.53 -22.09 2.42
C SER A 325 -11.63 -22.17 1.37
N ALA A 326 -11.27 -22.35 0.11
CA ALA A 326 -12.20 -22.49 -1.02
C ALA A 326 -12.40 -23.96 -1.44
N GLU A 327 -11.56 -24.88 -0.98
CA GLU A 327 -11.72 -26.35 -1.05
C GLU A 327 -12.57 -26.86 0.14
#